data_775d25f8e998ec7ca5aa86420395ef50
#
_entry.id   775d25f8e998ec7ca5aa86420395ef50
#
_cell.length_a   1.000
_cell.length_b   1.000
_cell.length_c   1.000
_cell.angle_alpha   90.00
_cell.angle_beta   90.00
_cell.angle_gamma   90.00
#
_symmetry.space_group_name_H-M   'P 1'
#
loop_
_entity.id
_entity.type
_entity.pdbx_description
1 polymer ?
#
loop_
_entity_poly.entity_id
_entity_poly.type
_entity_poly.pdbx_seq_one_letter_code
_entity_poly.pdbx_strand_id
1 'polypeptide(L)'
;MDEDAYAACRRFPTQAKPIIELSARDEGFRDLCADFATAEAELQKWRGSQHILREQRVSEYVVLVEALAGEIVSTLENASVVPFPRR
;
A
#
# COMPACT_ATOMS: atom_id res chain seq x y z
N MET A 1 -12.71 9.98 -3.00
CA MET A 1 -11.64 9.18 -2.44
C MET A 1 -10.31 9.56 -3.06
N ASP A 2 -9.27 9.59 -2.26
CA ASP A 2 -7.92 9.86 -2.72
C ASP A 2 -7.46 8.75 -3.65
N GLU A 3 -6.95 9.11 -4.82
CA GLU A 3 -6.41 8.15 -5.78
C GLU A 3 -5.31 7.28 -5.18
N ASP A 4 -4.50 7.87 -4.32
CA ASP A 4 -3.38 7.16 -3.71
C ASP A 4 -3.87 6.03 -2.80
N ALA A 5 -5.00 6.22 -2.14
CA ALA A 5 -5.54 5.19 -1.25
C ALA A 5 -6.29 4.09 -2.00
N TYR A 6 -6.59 4.32 -3.27
CA TYR A 6 -7.43 3.39 -4.03
C TYR A 6 -6.77 2.01 -4.18
N ALA A 7 -5.49 1.98 -4.52
CA ALA A 7 -4.78 0.71 -4.70
C ALA A 7 -4.73 -0.07 -3.40
N ALA A 8 -4.50 0.63 -2.28
CA ALA A 8 -4.50 -0.03 -0.96
C ALA A 8 -5.87 -0.59 -0.62
N CYS A 9 -6.93 0.15 -0.95
CA CYS A 9 -8.30 -0.33 -0.70
C CYS A 9 -8.62 -1.57 -1.54
N ARG A 10 -8.10 -1.64 -2.78
CA ARG A 10 -8.30 -2.82 -3.61
C ARG A 10 -7.56 -4.02 -3.05
N ARG A 11 -6.36 -3.80 -2.52
CA ARG A 11 -5.57 -4.88 -1.94
C ARG A 11 -6.19 -5.38 -0.63
N PHE A 12 -6.74 -4.47 0.16
CA PHE A 12 -7.30 -4.78 1.47
C PHE A 12 -8.74 -4.29 1.56
N PRO A 13 -9.66 -4.93 0.82
CA PRO A 13 -11.03 -4.42 0.73
C PRO A 13 -11.78 -4.41 2.06
N THR A 14 -11.46 -5.32 2.98
CA THR A 14 -12.08 -5.32 4.30
C THR A 14 -11.56 -4.20 5.18
N GLN A 15 -10.49 -3.54 4.76
CA GLN A 15 -9.87 -2.43 5.49
C GLN A 15 -10.06 -1.10 4.77
N ALA A 16 -10.91 -1.05 3.75
CA ALA A 16 -11.05 0.16 2.94
C ALA A 16 -11.42 1.37 3.78
N LYS A 17 -12.37 1.22 4.71
CA LYS A 17 -12.80 2.34 5.54
C LYS A 17 -11.66 2.88 6.42
N PRO A 18 -10.97 2.05 7.21
CA PRO A 18 -9.81 2.55 7.98
C PRO A 18 -8.72 3.16 7.10
N ILE A 19 -8.48 2.60 5.91
CA ILE A 19 -7.47 3.13 4.99
C ILE A 19 -7.85 4.56 4.57
N ILE A 20 -9.09 4.75 4.16
CA ILE A 20 -9.57 6.06 3.73
C ILE A 20 -9.49 7.06 4.89
N GLU A 21 -9.95 6.66 6.07
CA GLU A 21 -9.94 7.54 7.24
C GLU A 21 -8.54 7.94 7.64
N LEU A 22 -7.62 6.98 7.69
CA LEU A 22 -6.26 7.27 8.10
C LEU A 22 -5.54 8.12 7.06
N SER A 23 -5.71 7.83 5.77
CA SER A 23 -5.05 8.61 4.73
C SER A 23 -5.56 10.05 4.68
N ALA A 24 -6.78 10.30 5.14
CA ALA A 24 -7.33 11.65 5.15
C ALA A 24 -6.67 12.52 6.23
N ARG A 25 -6.15 11.92 7.30
CA ARG A 25 -5.66 12.68 8.44
C ARG A 25 -4.17 12.46 8.73
N ASP A 26 -3.52 11.53 8.04
CA ASP A 26 -2.11 11.20 8.30
C ASP A 26 -1.36 11.25 6.97
N GLU A 27 -0.54 12.29 6.82
CA GLU A 27 0.20 12.50 5.59
C GLU A 27 1.21 11.38 5.31
N GLY A 28 1.86 10.88 6.36
CA GLY A 28 2.81 9.77 6.21
C GLY A 28 2.15 8.52 5.71
N PHE A 29 0.95 8.22 6.21
CA PHE A 29 0.21 7.07 5.72
C PHE A 29 -0.25 7.27 4.28
N ARG A 30 -0.66 8.49 3.94
CA ARG A 30 -1.05 8.80 2.55
C ARG A 30 0.12 8.58 1.61
N ASP A 31 1.32 9.02 2.01
CA ASP A 31 2.53 8.81 1.21
C ASP A 31 2.84 7.34 1.05
N LEU A 32 2.66 6.55 2.09
CA LEU A 32 2.85 5.11 2.03
C LEU A 32 1.89 4.47 1.03
N CYS A 33 0.63 4.89 1.04
CA CYS A 33 -0.35 4.39 0.07
C CYS A 33 0.02 4.79 -1.35
N ALA A 34 0.54 6.01 -1.54
CA ALA A 34 0.98 6.47 -2.85
C ALA A 34 2.16 5.63 -3.34
N ASP A 35 3.11 5.33 -2.47
CA ASP A 35 4.25 4.49 -2.83
C ASP A 35 3.79 3.08 -3.21
N PHE A 36 2.84 2.53 -2.46
CA PHE A 36 2.27 1.23 -2.79
C PHE A 36 1.59 1.25 -4.16
N ALA A 37 0.81 2.29 -4.44
CA ALA A 37 0.12 2.42 -5.72
C ALA A 37 1.12 2.49 -6.88
N THR A 38 2.21 3.24 -6.70
CA THR A 38 3.24 3.37 -7.72
C THR A 38 3.94 2.03 -7.97
N ALA A 39 4.31 1.34 -6.89
CA ALA A 39 5.01 0.06 -7.01
C ALA A 39 4.11 -0.98 -7.69
N GLU A 40 2.83 -0.99 -7.34
CA GLU A 40 1.89 -1.93 -7.94
C GLU A 40 1.70 -1.65 -9.43
N ALA A 41 1.61 -0.37 -9.80
CA ALA A 41 1.47 0.00 -11.21
C ALA A 41 2.71 -0.40 -12.00
N GLU A 42 3.91 -0.21 -11.44
CA GLU A 42 5.16 -0.62 -12.10
C GLU A 42 5.22 -2.13 -12.26
N LEU A 43 4.78 -2.86 -11.24
CA LEU A 43 4.73 -4.32 -11.33
C LEU A 43 3.87 -4.77 -12.50
N GLN A 44 2.69 -4.17 -12.65
CA GLN A 44 1.80 -4.53 -13.75
C GLN A 44 2.40 -4.20 -15.10
N LYS A 45 3.08 -3.06 -15.21
CA LYS A 45 3.78 -2.69 -16.45
C LYS A 45 4.81 -3.74 -16.81
N TRP A 46 5.64 -4.17 -15.86
CA TRP A 46 6.69 -5.14 -16.13
C TRP A 46 6.09 -6.52 -16.47
N ARG A 47 4.99 -6.90 -15.84
CA ARG A 47 4.33 -8.16 -16.15
C ARG A 47 3.85 -8.21 -17.61
N GLY A 48 3.47 -7.07 -18.17
CA GLY A 48 3.03 -6.99 -19.57
C GLY A 48 4.16 -6.68 -20.54
N SER A 49 5.39 -6.53 -20.05
CA SER A 49 6.54 -6.16 -20.87
C SER A 49 7.14 -7.38 -21.56
N GLN A 50 7.78 -7.14 -22.72
CA GLN A 50 8.56 -8.17 -23.39
C GLN A 50 10.06 -7.89 -23.30
N HIS A 51 10.43 -6.96 -22.42
CA HIS A 51 11.82 -6.59 -22.21
C HIS A 51 12.61 -7.78 -21.63
N ILE A 52 13.89 -7.85 -21.99
CA ILE A 52 14.76 -8.94 -21.55
C ILE A 52 14.89 -9.00 -20.03
N LEU A 53 14.73 -7.85 -19.35
CA LEU A 53 14.83 -7.76 -17.88
C LEU A 53 13.49 -8.00 -17.18
N ARG A 54 12.46 -8.40 -17.92
CA ARG A 54 11.11 -8.53 -17.37
C ARG A 54 11.07 -9.38 -16.09
N GLU A 55 11.64 -10.58 -16.14
CA GLU A 55 11.56 -11.49 -14.99
C GLU A 55 12.27 -10.92 -13.78
N GLN A 56 13.42 -10.32 -14.00
CA GLN A 56 14.17 -9.69 -12.91
C GLN A 56 13.39 -8.54 -12.27
N ARG A 57 12.84 -7.66 -13.12
CA ARG A 57 12.09 -6.51 -12.61
C ARG A 57 10.79 -6.94 -11.92
N VAL A 58 10.10 -7.94 -12.46
CA VAL A 58 8.90 -8.46 -11.81
C VAL A 58 9.25 -8.97 -10.41
N SER A 59 10.32 -9.75 -10.27
CA SER A 59 10.74 -10.23 -8.95
C SER A 59 11.03 -9.09 -7.98
N GLU A 60 11.73 -8.06 -8.44
CA GLU A 60 12.06 -6.91 -7.61
C GLU A 60 10.82 -6.18 -7.14
N TYR A 61 9.87 -5.95 -8.06
CA TYR A 61 8.67 -5.21 -7.71
C TYR A 61 7.70 -6.04 -6.85
N VAL A 62 7.67 -7.37 -7.02
CA VAL A 62 6.89 -8.22 -6.14
C VAL A 62 7.37 -8.05 -4.68
N VAL A 63 8.69 -8.07 -4.48
CA VAL A 63 9.25 -7.90 -3.14
C VAL A 63 8.87 -6.52 -2.57
N LEU A 64 9.01 -5.48 -3.40
CA LEU A 64 8.69 -4.12 -2.96
C LEU A 64 7.20 -3.97 -2.62
N VAL A 65 6.33 -4.46 -3.49
CA VAL A 65 4.88 -4.39 -3.27
C VAL A 65 4.51 -5.10 -1.97
N GLU A 66 5.07 -6.29 -1.73
CA GLU A 66 4.75 -7.03 -0.51
C GLU A 66 5.29 -6.34 0.74
N ALA A 67 6.46 -5.72 0.63
CA ALA A 67 7.02 -4.97 1.76
C ALA A 67 6.12 -3.77 2.10
N LEU A 68 5.69 -3.03 1.08
CA LEU A 68 4.82 -1.87 1.29
C LEU A 68 3.44 -2.29 1.81
N ALA A 69 2.91 -3.41 1.31
CA ALA A 69 1.65 -3.96 1.81
C ALA A 69 1.77 -4.29 3.31
N GLY A 70 2.90 -4.88 3.71
CA GLY A 70 3.13 -5.18 5.11
C GLY A 70 3.20 -3.94 5.98
N GLU A 71 3.81 -2.87 5.46
CA GLU A 71 3.86 -1.60 6.20
C GLU A 71 2.47 -0.99 6.36
N ILE A 72 1.63 -1.12 5.32
CA ILE A 72 0.24 -0.63 5.41
C ILE A 72 -0.50 -1.38 6.52
N VAL A 73 -0.39 -2.71 6.54
CA VAL A 73 -1.05 -3.53 7.56
C VAL A 73 -0.56 -3.14 8.95
N SER A 74 0.76 -3.01 9.13
CA SER A 74 1.34 -2.63 10.42
C SER A 74 0.85 -1.27 10.87
N THR A 75 0.79 -0.32 9.96
CA THR A 75 0.35 1.04 10.29
C THR A 75 -1.12 1.03 10.71
N LEU A 76 -1.96 0.28 9.99
CA LEU A 76 -3.37 0.17 10.34
C LEU A 76 -3.55 -0.48 11.72
N GLU A 77 -2.77 -1.53 12.00
CA GLU A 77 -2.85 -2.19 13.30
C GLU A 77 -2.44 -1.26 14.41
N ASN A 78 -1.37 -0.50 14.21
CA ASN A 78 -0.92 0.46 15.21
C ASN A 78 -1.94 1.58 15.42
N ALA A 79 -2.60 2.01 14.35
CA ALA A 79 -3.60 3.06 14.44
C ALA A 79 -4.87 2.60 15.15
N SER A 80 -5.21 1.31 15.04
CA SER A 80 -6.40 0.80 15.70
C SER A 80 -6.15 0.43 17.17
N VAL A 81 -4.91 0.27 17.58
CA VAL A 81 -4.58 0.05 18.99
C VAL A 81 -4.70 1.39 19.71
N VAL A 82 -5.73 1.54 20.57
CA VAL A 82 -5.93 2.77 21.35
C VAL A 82 -4.96 2.74 22.52
N PRO A 83 -4.07 3.63 22.53
CA PRO A 83 -3.12 3.65 23.65
C PRO A 83 -3.82 4.07 24.90
N PHE A 84 -4.41 3.86 25.44
CA PHE A 84 -4.90 4.32 26.34
C PHE A 84 -5.51 4.18 27.11
N PRO A 85 -5.58 4.22 27.51
CA PRO A 85 -6.08 4.18 28.16
C PRO A 85 -6.57 4.72 28.92
N ARG A 86 -6.85 4.72 29.13
CA ARG A 86 -7.16 4.96 29.61
C ARG A 86 -7.19 5.21 30.49
N ARG A 87 -7.40 5.35 30.99
CA ARG A 87 -7.55 5.48 31.78
C ARG A 87 -7.65 5.89 32.33
#